data_8580d55c20e67423483448ae295c6929
#
_entry.id   8580d55c20e67423483448ae295c6929
#
_cell.length_a   1.000
_cell.length_b   1.000
_cell.length_c   1.000
_cell.angle_alpha   90.00
_cell.angle_beta   90.00
_cell.angle_gamma   90.00
#
_symmetry.space_group_name_H-M   'P 1'
#
loop_
_entity.id
_entity.type
_entity.pdbx_description
1 polymer ?
#
loop_
_entity_poly.entity_id
_entity_poly.type
_entity_poly.pdbx_seq_one_letter_code
_entity_poly.pdbx_strand_id
1 'polypeptide(L)'
;PLYHIYKLSYRRLIRKVFSHKGSAIYIGNKIRDKYNESFGLDGKTVYLTSEIKRHPFREIPVRSPVISYFGNIRLGRNESLREIGDALGRIDSSYILNVYSNEKDEHYIGIFDGSRNVKFCGTVPYSEVMKKSAESDILIVVEGFKKKDVDITRYSLSTKVADSLSSGAAVFAYGSAECGAIEYAESIGCITTCTDKDMLEVSLRSLIYDTELQIRNYEKGITVVENNHRLENSTGIFESVVNGVCGDL
;
A
#
# COMPACT_ATOMS: atom_id res chain seq x y z
N PRO A 1 14.63 -29.42 4.84
CA PRO A 1 15.61 -29.79 3.78
C PRO A 1 15.15 -29.35 2.40
N LEU A 2 13.89 -29.64 1.98
CA LEU A 2 13.37 -29.32 0.63
C LEU A 2 13.40 -27.81 0.31
N TYR A 3 13.09 -26.94 1.26
CA TYR A 3 13.10 -25.48 1.07
C TYR A 3 14.46 -24.95 0.59
N HIS A 4 15.57 -25.43 1.14
CA HIS A 4 16.91 -25.02 0.74
C HIS A 4 17.25 -25.49 -0.68
N ILE A 5 16.80 -26.69 -1.06
CA ILE A 5 17.00 -27.21 -2.41
C ILE A 5 16.22 -26.38 -3.44
N TYR A 6 14.95 -26.06 -3.16
CA TYR A 6 14.15 -25.18 -4.00
C TYR A 6 14.77 -23.80 -4.13
N LYS A 7 15.22 -23.19 -3.02
CA LYS A 7 15.89 -21.90 -3.03
C LYS A 7 17.14 -21.87 -3.93
N LEU A 8 17.96 -22.91 -3.87
CA LEU A 8 19.15 -23.03 -4.73
C LEU A 8 18.77 -23.23 -6.19
N SER A 9 17.75 -24.03 -6.47
CA SER A 9 17.25 -24.27 -7.83
C SER A 9 16.66 -22.98 -8.43
N TYR A 10 15.87 -22.23 -7.69
CA TYR A 10 15.35 -20.92 -8.11
C TYR A 10 16.47 -19.91 -8.39
N ARG A 11 17.49 -19.82 -7.52
CA ARG A 11 18.63 -18.93 -7.76
C ARG A 11 19.39 -19.29 -9.03
N ARG A 12 19.57 -20.59 -9.31
CA ARG A 12 20.22 -21.06 -10.55
C ARG A 12 19.36 -20.72 -11.78
N LEU A 13 18.05 -20.93 -11.70
CA LEU A 13 17.12 -20.61 -12.78
C LEU A 13 17.13 -19.10 -13.08
N ILE A 14 17.03 -18.26 -12.05
CA ILE A 14 17.07 -16.80 -12.21
C ILE A 14 18.40 -16.38 -12.86
N ARG A 15 19.54 -16.88 -12.38
CA ARG A 15 20.84 -16.58 -12.99
C ARG A 15 20.90 -17.02 -14.46
N LYS A 16 20.34 -18.17 -14.79
CA LYS A 16 20.30 -18.66 -16.18
C LYS A 16 19.42 -17.78 -17.06
N VAL A 17 18.25 -17.35 -16.58
CA VAL A 17 17.36 -16.43 -17.31
C VAL A 17 18.07 -15.11 -17.60
N PHE A 18 18.74 -14.53 -16.60
CA PHE A 18 19.41 -13.23 -16.72
C PHE A 18 20.85 -13.30 -17.25
N SER A 19 21.40 -14.49 -17.54
CA SER A 19 22.75 -14.63 -18.14
C SER A 19 22.82 -14.16 -19.60
N HIS A 20 21.68 -13.90 -20.25
CA HIS A 20 21.57 -13.50 -21.65
C HIS A 20 21.11 -12.04 -21.76
N LYS A 21 21.86 -11.08 -21.17
CA LYS A 21 21.57 -9.63 -21.26
C LYS A 21 20.07 -9.29 -21.12
N GLY A 22 19.41 -9.90 -20.14
CA GLY A 22 18.01 -9.64 -19.89
C GLY A 22 17.82 -8.38 -19.04
N SER A 23 16.87 -7.55 -19.40
CA SER A 23 16.38 -6.48 -18.55
C SER A 23 15.25 -6.99 -17.64
N ALA A 24 15.19 -6.47 -16.44
CA ALA A 24 14.14 -6.81 -15.47
C ALA A 24 13.31 -5.58 -15.12
N ILE A 25 12.00 -5.79 -14.98
CA ILE A 25 11.06 -4.76 -14.52
C ILE A 25 10.41 -5.22 -13.21
N TYR A 26 10.37 -4.33 -12.25
CA TYR A 26 9.84 -4.57 -10.91
C TYR A 26 8.76 -3.58 -10.55
N ILE A 27 7.81 -4.00 -9.72
CA ILE A 27 6.68 -3.16 -9.28
C ILE A 27 7.02 -2.23 -8.10
N GLY A 28 8.25 -2.27 -7.58
CA GLY A 28 8.70 -1.45 -6.46
C GLY A 28 10.21 -1.43 -6.33
N ASN A 29 10.75 -0.39 -5.72
CA ASN A 29 12.20 -0.20 -5.58
C ASN A 29 12.83 -1.27 -4.72
N LYS A 30 12.22 -1.62 -3.59
CA LYS A 30 12.79 -2.59 -2.65
C LYS A 30 13.05 -3.97 -3.27
N ILE A 31 12.11 -4.47 -4.08
CA ILE A 31 12.32 -5.73 -4.80
C ILE A 31 13.34 -5.57 -5.94
N ARG A 32 13.32 -4.43 -6.65
CA ARG A 32 14.31 -4.11 -7.67
C ARG A 32 15.73 -4.14 -7.09
N ASP A 33 15.96 -3.38 -6.01
CA ASP A 33 17.28 -3.25 -5.41
C ASP A 33 17.79 -4.59 -4.90
N LYS A 34 16.91 -5.39 -4.29
CA LYS A 34 17.24 -6.74 -3.84
C LYS A 34 17.65 -7.67 -4.97
N TYR A 35 16.98 -7.63 -6.10
CA TYR A 35 17.31 -8.48 -7.24
C TYR A 35 18.54 -7.95 -7.99
N ASN A 36 18.65 -6.64 -8.20
CA ASN A 36 19.82 -6.02 -8.81
C ASN A 36 21.10 -6.37 -8.02
N GLU A 37 21.08 -6.21 -6.71
CA GLU A 37 22.18 -6.61 -5.82
C GLU A 37 22.47 -8.11 -5.87
N SER A 38 21.42 -8.95 -5.79
CA SER A 38 21.60 -10.41 -5.69
C SER A 38 22.06 -11.08 -6.96
N PHE A 39 21.79 -10.48 -8.12
CA PHE A 39 22.01 -11.09 -9.44
C PHE A 39 22.83 -10.23 -10.40
N GLY A 40 23.27 -9.04 -9.99
CA GLY A 40 24.06 -8.13 -10.84
C GLY A 40 23.24 -7.56 -12.01
N LEU A 41 21.98 -7.21 -11.76
CA LEU A 41 21.05 -6.70 -12.78
C LEU A 41 20.98 -5.15 -12.71
N ASP A 42 20.54 -4.54 -13.82
CA ASP A 42 20.14 -3.12 -13.90
C ASP A 42 18.65 -3.02 -14.22
N GLY A 43 17.83 -3.68 -13.39
CA GLY A 43 16.38 -3.65 -13.55
C GLY A 43 15.78 -2.30 -13.17
N LYS A 44 14.67 -1.97 -13.79
CA LYS A 44 13.95 -0.70 -13.59
C LYS A 44 12.65 -0.94 -12.79
N THR A 45 12.19 0.10 -12.12
CA THR A 45 10.88 0.06 -11.44
C THR A 45 9.82 0.66 -12.34
N VAL A 46 8.72 -0.06 -12.51
CA VAL A 46 7.48 0.42 -13.10
C VAL A 46 6.39 0.26 -12.04
N TYR A 47 5.96 1.36 -11.48
CA TYR A 47 4.90 1.34 -10.48
C TYR A 47 3.55 1.05 -11.11
N LEU A 48 2.65 0.47 -10.31
CA LEU A 48 1.26 0.29 -10.71
C LEU A 48 0.57 1.65 -10.85
N THR A 49 -0.26 1.74 -11.87
CA THR A 49 -1.02 2.94 -12.21
C THR A 49 -2.45 2.84 -11.70
N SER A 50 -3.14 3.97 -11.61
CA SER A 50 -4.54 4.03 -11.22
C SER A 50 -5.33 4.88 -12.22
N GLU A 51 -6.55 4.44 -12.52
CA GLU A 51 -7.52 5.17 -13.34
C GLU A 51 -8.44 6.08 -12.50
N ILE A 52 -8.28 6.05 -11.18
CA ILE A 52 -9.10 6.88 -10.27
C ILE A 52 -8.78 8.35 -10.53
N LYS A 53 -9.83 9.12 -10.80
CA LYS A 53 -9.73 10.57 -10.95
C LYS A 53 -9.65 11.23 -9.58
N ARG A 54 -8.59 12.02 -9.38
CA ARG A 54 -8.38 12.77 -8.15
C ARG A 54 -9.49 13.80 -7.94
N HIS A 55 -10.10 13.78 -6.76
CA HIS A 55 -10.97 14.90 -6.37
C HIS A 55 -10.15 16.08 -5.84
N PRO A 56 -10.70 17.32 -5.87
CA PRO A 56 -10.10 18.48 -5.21
C PRO A 56 -9.84 18.21 -3.73
N PHE A 57 -8.89 18.96 -3.16
CA PHE A 57 -8.64 18.90 -1.71
C PHE A 57 -9.95 19.05 -0.92
N ARG A 58 -10.13 18.20 0.05
CA ARG A 58 -11.18 18.28 1.06
C ARG A 58 -10.54 18.10 2.42
N GLU A 59 -10.81 19.03 3.30
CA GLU A 59 -10.43 18.88 4.70
C GLU A 59 -11.19 17.70 5.31
N ILE A 60 -10.53 16.91 6.14
CA ILE A 60 -11.17 15.78 6.83
C ILE A 60 -12.22 16.34 7.80
N PRO A 61 -13.50 15.96 7.67
CA PRO A 61 -14.52 16.43 8.58
C PRO A 61 -14.27 15.86 9.98
N VAL A 62 -14.16 16.73 11.00
CA VAL A 62 -13.98 16.30 12.40
C VAL A 62 -15.19 15.48 12.90
N ARG A 63 -16.38 15.74 12.36
CA ARG A 63 -17.57 14.95 12.66
C ARG A 63 -17.81 13.92 11.58
N SER A 64 -17.79 12.64 11.97
CA SER A 64 -18.13 11.51 11.10
C SER A 64 -17.29 11.39 9.80
N PRO A 65 -15.94 11.39 9.87
CA PRO A 65 -15.12 11.16 8.69
C PRO A 65 -15.41 9.79 8.09
N VAL A 66 -15.42 9.70 6.77
CA VAL A 66 -15.53 8.43 6.04
C VAL A 66 -14.15 7.80 5.96
N ILE A 67 -13.90 6.78 6.77
CA ILE A 67 -12.62 6.07 6.85
C ILE A 67 -12.79 4.68 6.25
N SER A 68 -11.99 4.34 5.24
CA SER A 68 -12.16 3.09 4.51
C SER A 68 -10.86 2.35 4.26
N TYR A 69 -10.96 1.01 4.30
CA TYR A 69 -9.95 0.08 3.84
C TYR A 69 -10.52 -0.84 2.77
N PHE A 70 -9.78 -1.07 1.70
CA PHE A 70 -10.15 -1.99 0.62
C PHE A 70 -9.06 -3.03 0.43
N GLY A 71 -9.35 -4.31 0.64
CA GLY A 71 -8.42 -5.36 0.28
C GLY A 71 -8.40 -6.61 1.14
N ASN A 72 -7.32 -7.37 0.96
CA ASN A 72 -7.09 -8.60 1.70
C ASN A 72 -6.69 -8.28 3.15
N ILE A 73 -7.33 -8.97 4.11
CA ILE A 73 -7.11 -8.77 5.56
C ILE A 73 -6.19 -9.83 6.19
N ARG A 74 -5.66 -10.79 5.40
CA ARG A 74 -4.69 -11.78 5.89
C ARG A 74 -3.31 -11.16 6.14
N LEU A 75 -2.36 -11.97 6.58
CA LEU A 75 -0.98 -11.57 6.85
C LEU A 75 -0.87 -10.47 7.93
N GLY A 76 -1.67 -10.62 8.99
CA GLY A 76 -1.67 -9.71 10.15
C GLY A 76 -2.40 -8.37 9.91
N ARG A 77 -2.93 -8.13 8.70
CA ARG A 77 -3.65 -6.89 8.39
C ARG A 77 -4.94 -6.73 9.18
N ASN A 78 -5.65 -7.84 9.45
CA ASN A 78 -6.84 -7.83 10.30
C ASN A 78 -6.53 -7.33 11.72
N GLU A 79 -5.39 -7.75 12.29
CA GLU A 79 -4.94 -7.29 13.61
C GLU A 79 -4.65 -5.77 13.57
N SER A 80 -3.89 -5.32 12.55
CA SER A 80 -3.59 -3.89 12.37
C SER A 80 -4.85 -3.04 12.13
N LEU A 81 -5.83 -3.53 11.38
CA LEU A 81 -7.11 -2.86 11.17
C LEU A 81 -7.92 -2.76 12.48
N ARG A 82 -7.90 -3.80 13.31
CA ARG A 82 -8.52 -3.77 14.63
C ARG A 82 -7.86 -2.73 15.54
N GLU A 83 -6.52 -2.69 15.56
CA GLU A 83 -5.75 -1.69 16.32
C GLU A 83 -6.10 -0.26 15.90
N ILE A 84 -6.22 -0.01 14.57
CA ILE A 84 -6.67 1.30 14.04
C ILE A 84 -8.08 1.63 14.54
N GLY A 85 -9.03 0.70 14.45
CA GLY A 85 -10.38 0.92 14.93
C GLY A 85 -10.44 1.26 16.42
N ASP A 86 -9.69 0.53 17.24
CA ASP A 86 -9.61 0.78 18.68
C ASP A 86 -8.97 2.15 18.97
N ALA A 87 -7.97 2.57 18.20
CA ALA A 87 -7.37 3.90 18.30
C ALA A 87 -8.35 5.01 17.88
N LEU A 88 -9.07 4.81 16.78
CA LEU A 88 -10.13 5.74 16.34
C LEU A 88 -11.20 5.91 17.41
N GLY A 89 -11.63 4.82 18.06
CA GLY A 89 -12.62 4.85 19.15
C GLY A 89 -12.15 5.60 20.40
N ARG A 90 -10.84 5.67 20.65
CA ARG A 90 -10.26 6.50 21.71
C ARG A 90 -10.19 7.98 21.31
N ILE A 91 -10.09 8.26 20.01
CA ILE A 91 -10.14 9.64 19.50
C ILE A 91 -11.57 10.18 19.59
N ASP A 92 -12.52 9.45 18.99
CA ASP A 92 -13.95 9.71 19.04
C ASP A 92 -14.71 8.39 18.88
N SER A 93 -15.59 8.08 19.82
CA SER A 93 -16.37 6.84 19.81
C SER A 93 -17.34 6.69 18.63
N SER A 94 -17.59 7.77 17.89
CA SER A 94 -18.41 7.77 16.69
C SER A 94 -17.62 7.40 15.41
N TYR A 95 -16.30 7.40 15.45
CA TYR A 95 -15.47 7.09 14.29
C TYR A 95 -15.52 5.60 13.96
N ILE A 96 -15.76 5.29 12.70
CA ILE A 96 -15.91 3.91 12.22
C ILE A 96 -14.97 3.70 11.03
N LEU A 97 -14.12 2.67 11.13
CA LEU A 97 -13.35 2.14 10.02
C LEU A 97 -14.21 1.14 9.24
N ASN A 98 -14.50 1.45 7.98
CA ASN A 98 -15.18 0.55 7.07
C ASN A 98 -14.18 -0.37 6.37
N VAL A 99 -14.28 -1.67 6.60
CA VAL A 99 -13.37 -2.68 6.03
C VAL A 99 -14.07 -3.45 4.92
N TYR A 100 -13.63 -3.24 3.68
CA TYR A 100 -14.12 -3.93 2.50
C TYR A 100 -13.13 -5.02 2.09
N SER A 101 -13.56 -6.28 2.17
CA SER A 101 -12.73 -7.43 1.83
C SER A 101 -13.56 -8.58 1.29
N ASN A 102 -12.97 -9.38 0.41
CA ASN A 102 -13.56 -10.63 -0.08
C ASN A 102 -13.24 -11.85 0.81
N GLU A 103 -12.69 -11.61 2.00
CA GLU A 103 -12.42 -12.68 2.96
C GLU A 103 -13.73 -13.32 3.43
N LYS A 104 -13.71 -14.64 3.58
CA LYS A 104 -14.85 -15.45 4.05
C LYS A 104 -14.51 -16.32 5.25
N ASP A 105 -13.24 -16.38 5.62
CA ASP A 105 -12.76 -17.18 6.73
C ASP A 105 -12.98 -16.41 8.04
N GLU A 106 -13.86 -16.95 8.89
CA GLU A 106 -14.19 -16.38 10.20
C GLU A 106 -12.96 -16.22 11.13
N HIS A 107 -11.92 -17.01 10.90
CA HIS A 107 -10.67 -16.84 11.64
C HIS A 107 -10.07 -15.43 11.45
N TYR A 108 -10.25 -14.81 10.27
CA TYR A 108 -9.76 -13.46 10.01
C TYR A 108 -10.81 -12.38 10.27
N ILE A 109 -12.08 -12.68 10.00
CA ILE A 109 -13.19 -11.72 10.14
C ILE A 109 -13.57 -11.54 11.61
N GLY A 110 -13.62 -12.62 12.39
CA GLY A 110 -14.08 -12.63 13.78
C GLY A 110 -13.29 -11.73 14.73
N ILE A 111 -12.07 -11.28 14.33
CA ILE A 111 -11.33 -10.29 15.12
C ILE A 111 -12.08 -8.95 15.23
N PHE A 112 -12.99 -8.66 14.32
CA PHE A 112 -13.79 -7.44 14.31
C PHE A 112 -15.03 -7.55 15.17
N ASP A 113 -15.39 -8.77 15.64
CA ASP A 113 -16.56 -8.98 16.48
C ASP A 113 -16.45 -8.19 17.79
N GLY A 114 -17.56 -7.58 18.19
CA GLY A 114 -17.61 -6.74 19.37
C GLY A 114 -16.88 -5.38 19.23
N SER A 115 -16.24 -5.08 18.11
CA SER A 115 -15.73 -3.74 17.85
C SER A 115 -16.87 -2.78 17.49
N ARG A 116 -16.91 -1.64 18.18
CA ARG A 116 -17.84 -0.54 17.82
C ARG A 116 -17.28 0.36 16.73
N ASN A 117 -15.96 0.32 16.52
CA ASN A 117 -15.21 1.24 15.67
C ASN A 117 -14.63 0.58 14.41
N VAL A 118 -14.92 -0.70 14.19
CA VAL A 118 -14.63 -1.40 12.93
C VAL A 118 -15.91 -2.04 12.41
N LYS A 119 -16.24 -1.77 11.15
CA LYS A 119 -17.35 -2.39 10.44
C LYS A 119 -16.82 -3.22 9.28
N PHE A 120 -16.96 -4.55 9.35
CA PHE A 120 -16.70 -5.41 8.20
C PHE A 120 -17.86 -5.30 7.22
N CYS A 121 -17.56 -4.84 6.00
CA CYS A 121 -18.57 -4.52 4.97
C CYS A 121 -18.65 -5.58 3.86
N GLY A 122 -17.78 -6.62 3.91
CA GLY A 122 -17.75 -7.65 2.89
C GLY A 122 -17.22 -7.18 1.54
N THR A 123 -17.57 -7.91 0.49
CA THR A 123 -17.09 -7.68 -0.89
C THR A 123 -17.92 -6.62 -1.59
N VAL A 124 -17.25 -5.75 -2.34
CA VAL A 124 -17.86 -4.83 -3.30
C VAL A 124 -17.21 -4.97 -4.67
N PRO A 125 -17.93 -4.76 -5.77
CA PRO A 125 -17.36 -4.73 -7.12
C PRO A 125 -16.29 -3.65 -7.27
N TYR A 126 -15.35 -3.82 -8.20
CA TYR A 126 -14.24 -2.85 -8.39
C TYR A 126 -14.73 -1.44 -8.72
N SER A 127 -15.81 -1.32 -9.50
CA SER A 127 -16.44 -0.02 -9.78
C SER A 127 -16.92 0.71 -8.51
N GLU A 128 -17.44 -0.04 -7.54
CA GLU A 128 -17.84 0.50 -6.24
C GLU A 128 -16.62 0.82 -5.37
N VAL A 129 -15.52 0.06 -5.48
CA VAL A 129 -14.26 0.40 -4.80
C VAL A 129 -13.77 1.77 -5.25
N MET A 130 -13.75 2.03 -6.56
CA MET A 130 -13.35 3.32 -7.12
C MET A 130 -14.20 4.48 -6.58
N LYS A 131 -15.53 4.30 -6.61
CA LYS A 131 -16.48 5.29 -6.11
C LYS A 131 -16.30 5.55 -4.62
N LYS A 132 -16.27 4.49 -3.80
CA LYS A 132 -16.10 4.60 -2.35
C LYS A 132 -14.73 5.16 -1.95
N SER A 133 -13.68 4.88 -2.71
CA SER A 133 -12.37 5.49 -2.49
C SER A 133 -12.42 7.00 -2.72
N ALA A 134 -13.13 7.45 -3.77
CA ALA A 134 -13.32 8.88 -4.03
C ALA A 134 -14.23 9.59 -3.00
N GLU A 135 -15.16 8.85 -2.37
CA GLU A 135 -16.05 9.34 -1.31
C GLU A 135 -15.40 9.31 0.08
N SER A 136 -14.29 8.58 0.26
CA SER A 136 -13.59 8.48 1.54
C SER A 136 -12.79 9.74 1.84
N ASP A 137 -12.78 10.14 3.11
CA ASP A 137 -11.92 11.21 3.61
C ASP A 137 -10.53 10.68 3.97
N ILE A 138 -10.49 9.44 4.51
CA ILE A 138 -9.25 8.75 4.85
C ILE A 138 -9.25 7.34 4.25
N LEU A 139 -8.20 7.01 3.52
CA LEU A 139 -7.93 5.67 3.02
C LEU A 139 -6.78 5.02 3.77
N ILE A 140 -6.99 3.76 4.17
CA ILE A 140 -6.04 3.02 5.00
C ILE A 140 -5.20 2.07 4.14
N VAL A 141 -3.88 2.09 4.37
CA VAL A 141 -2.92 1.10 3.89
C VAL A 141 -2.36 0.38 5.11
N VAL A 142 -2.50 -0.93 5.18
CA VAL A 142 -1.99 -1.70 6.33
C VAL A 142 -1.14 -2.88 5.94
N GLU A 143 -0.19 -3.20 6.82
CA GLU A 143 0.59 -4.43 6.83
C GLU A 143 0.69 -4.98 8.26
N GLY A 144 1.06 -6.26 8.39
CA GLY A 144 1.24 -6.90 9.69
C GLY A 144 2.58 -6.54 10.35
N PHE A 145 2.67 -6.80 11.65
CA PHE A 145 3.89 -6.61 12.44
C PHE A 145 4.62 -7.93 12.76
N LYS A 146 3.92 -9.07 12.69
CA LYS A 146 4.54 -10.35 13.02
C LYS A 146 5.58 -10.75 11.98
N LYS A 147 6.73 -11.23 12.43
CA LYS A 147 7.85 -11.60 11.55
C LYS A 147 7.44 -12.51 10.40
N LYS A 148 6.55 -13.50 10.64
CA LYS A 148 6.07 -14.41 9.59
C LYS A 148 5.32 -13.69 8.46
N ASP A 149 4.58 -12.63 8.78
CA ASP A 149 3.79 -11.84 7.84
C ASP A 149 4.71 -10.84 7.12
N VAL A 150 5.61 -10.19 7.86
CA VAL A 150 6.65 -9.29 7.33
C VAL A 150 7.56 -10.02 6.33
N ASP A 151 7.99 -11.26 6.63
CA ASP A 151 8.85 -12.03 5.72
C ASP A 151 8.19 -12.28 4.35
N ILE A 152 6.84 -12.29 4.28
CA ILE A 152 6.08 -12.43 3.03
C ILE A 152 5.89 -11.07 2.33
N THR A 153 5.58 -10.01 3.09
CA THR A 153 5.21 -8.70 2.55
C THR A 153 6.39 -7.75 2.37
N ARG A 154 7.57 -8.11 2.87
CA ARG A 154 8.80 -7.30 2.88
C ARG A 154 9.12 -6.63 1.54
N TYR A 155 8.93 -7.33 0.43
CA TYR A 155 9.24 -6.83 -0.92
C TYR A 155 8.00 -6.50 -1.74
N SER A 156 6.82 -6.59 -1.15
CA SER A 156 5.55 -6.36 -1.83
C SER A 156 5.14 -4.90 -1.73
N LEU A 157 4.90 -4.27 -2.87
CA LEU A 157 4.20 -2.99 -2.90
C LEU A 157 2.70 -3.24 -3.07
N SER A 158 1.90 -2.70 -2.17
CA SER A 158 0.44 -2.83 -2.25
C SER A 158 -0.11 -2.07 -3.46
N THR A 159 -0.90 -2.75 -4.28
CA THR A 159 -1.57 -2.15 -5.44
C THR A 159 -2.50 -0.98 -5.04
N LYS A 160 -3.02 -1.02 -3.83
CA LYS A 160 -3.95 -0.02 -3.28
C LYS A 160 -3.31 1.34 -3.02
N VAL A 161 -1.98 1.41 -2.88
CA VAL A 161 -1.29 2.69 -2.67
C VAL A 161 -1.50 3.61 -3.87
N ALA A 162 -1.42 3.08 -5.10
CA ALA A 162 -1.68 3.86 -6.32
C ALA A 162 -3.12 4.40 -6.34
N ASP A 163 -4.10 3.55 -6.05
CA ASP A 163 -5.51 3.93 -6.02
C ASP A 163 -5.81 4.94 -4.91
N SER A 164 -5.27 4.72 -3.71
CA SER A 164 -5.46 5.62 -2.57
C SER A 164 -4.88 7.01 -2.84
N LEU A 165 -3.65 7.09 -3.34
CA LEU A 165 -3.02 8.36 -3.69
C LEU A 165 -3.75 9.07 -4.84
N SER A 166 -4.23 8.31 -5.83
CA SER A 166 -4.92 8.87 -7.00
C SER A 166 -6.31 9.39 -6.66
N SER A 167 -6.97 8.91 -5.62
CA SER A 167 -8.30 9.38 -5.22
C SER A 167 -8.31 10.83 -4.76
N GLY A 168 -7.24 11.29 -4.11
CA GLY A 168 -7.14 12.60 -3.45
C GLY A 168 -7.57 12.59 -1.98
N ALA A 169 -8.03 11.45 -1.45
CA ALA A 169 -8.26 11.28 -0.02
C ALA A 169 -6.94 11.35 0.78
N ALA A 170 -7.02 11.69 2.05
CA ALA A 170 -5.89 11.54 2.95
C ALA A 170 -5.54 10.05 3.09
N VAL A 171 -4.26 9.71 3.09
CA VAL A 171 -3.83 8.32 3.21
C VAL A 171 -3.09 8.11 4.52
N PHE A 172 -3.50 7.10 5.26
CA PHE A 172 -2.85 6.66 6.49
C PHE A 172 -2.27 5.26 6.30
N ALA A 173 -0.96 5.11 6.53
CA ALA A 173 -0.27 3.83 6.43
C ALA A 173 0.15 3.33 7.81
N TYR A 174 -0.15 2.06 8.13
CA TYR A 174 0.18 1.44 9.40
C TYR A 174 0.69 0.02 9.23
N GLY A 175 1.84 -0.27 9.83
CA GLY A 175 2.46 -1.60 9.76
C GLY A 175 3.95 -1.55 10.05
N SER A 176 4.62 -2.71 9.97
CA SER A 176 6.06 -2.79 10.15
C SER A 176 6.81 -2.00 9.06
N ALA A 177 7.78 -1.17 9.44
CA ALA A 177 8.66 -0.43 8.53
C ALA A 177 9.43 -1.34 7.55
N GLU A 178 9.56 -2.63 7.87
CA GLU A 178 10.20 -3.59 6.98
C GLU A 178 9.31 -4.03 5.80
N CYS A 179 8.00 -3.76 5.83
CA CYS A 179 7.10 -4.09 4.73
C CYS A 179 7.25 -3.10 3.57
N GLY A 180 7.32 -3.60 2.33
CA GLY A 180 7.58 -2.78 1.16
C GLY A 180 6.55 -1.67 0.92
N ALA A 181 5.28 -1.90 1.25
CA ALA A 181 4.24 -0.88 1.14
C ALA A 181 4.41 0.25 2.16
N ILE A 182 4.84 -0.06 3.39
CA ILE A 182 5.07 0.92 4.46
C ILE A 182 6.34 1.73 4.16
N GLU A 183 7.44 1.06 3.77
CA GLU A 183 8.68 1.74 3.35
C GLU A 183 8.44 2.70 2.18
N TYR A 184 7.66 2.26 1.18
CA TYR A 184 7.28 3.15 0.08
C TYR A 184 6.48 4.36 0.57
N ALA A 185 5.47 4.15 1.42
CA ALA A 185 4.67 5.23 2.00
C ALA A 185 5.53 6.27 2.74
N GLU A 186 6.51 5.82 3.52
CA GLU A 186 7.48 6.70 4.20
C GLU A 186 8.35 7.47 3.19
N SER A 187 8.87 6.77 2.18
CA SER A 187 9.82 7.33 1.21
C SER A 187 9.24 8.46 0.36
N ILE A 188 7.95 8.35 0.00
CA ILE A 188 7.27 9.38 -0.82
C ILE A 188 6.84 10.59 0.02
N GLY A 189 6.68 10.46 1.34
CA GLY A 189 6.44 11.54 2.30
C GLY A 189 5.19 12.39 2.03
N CYS A 190 4.14 11.78 1.45
CA CYS A 190 2.81 12.37 1.28
C CYS A 190 1.71 11.48 1.89
N ILE A 191 2.11 10.44 2.62
CA ILE A 191 1.25 9.56 3.39
C ILE A 191 1.61 9.72 4.85
N THR A 192 0.63 9.89 5.72
CA THR A 192 0.88 9.84 7.17
C THR A 192 1.13 8.39 7.56
N THR A 193 2.36 8.09 7.98
CA THR A 193 2.81 6.71 8.26
C THR A 193 3.07 6.51 9.73
N CYS A 194 2.63 5.38 10.28
CA CYS A 194 2.88 4.98 11.65
C CYS A 194 3.43 3.54 11.68
N THR A 195 4.62 3.37 12.24
CA THR A 195 5.30 2.06 12.36
C THR A 195 5.45 1.61 13.81
N ASP A 196 5.05 2.45 14.74
CA ASP A 196 5.06 2.19 16.17
C ASP A 196 3.62 2.15 16.70
N LYS A 197 3.24 1.05 17.35
CA LYS A 197 1.90 0.86 17.90
C LYS A 197 1.54 1.88 18.97
N ASP A 198 2.52 2.31 19.77
CA ASP A 198 2.30 3.27 20.83
C ASP A 198 2.02 4.69 20.29
N MET A 199 2.46 4.96 19.06
CA MET A 199 2.24 6.23 18.37
C MET A 199 0.98 6.25 17.49
N LEU A 200 0.24 5.13 17.39
CA LEU A 200 -0.88 4.99 16.46
C LEU A 200 -1.96 6.05 16.67
N GLU A 201 -2.42 6.24 17.91
CA GLU A 201 -3.44 7.23 18.22
C GLU A 201 -2.97 8.67 17.95
N VAL A 202 -1.73 9.00 18.32
CA VAL A 202 -1.13 10.32 18.08
C VAL A 202 -1.05 10.62 16.58
N SER A 203 -0.61 9.63 15.80
CA SER A 203 -0.48 9.77 14.33
C SER A 203 -1.84 9.95 13.64
N LEU A 204 -2.87 9.22 14.10
CA LEU A 204 -4.24 9.38 13.59
C LEU A 204 -4.81 10.74 13.97
N ARG A 205 -4.61 11.21 15.22
CA ARG A 205 -5.03 12.54 15.65
C ARG A 205 -4.37 13.63 14.81
N SER A 206 -3.06 13.52 14.56
CA SER A 206 -2.34 14.46 13.71
C SER A 206 -2.95 14.52 12.31
N LEU A 207 -3.21 13.36 11.67
CA LEU A 207 -3.84 13.34 10.35
C LEU A 207 -5.23 13.98 10.35
N ILE A 208 -6.06 13.73 11.37
CA ILE A 208 -7.47 14.18 11.42
C ILE A 208 -7.57 15.67 11.73
N TYR A 209 -6.71 16.20 12.60
CA TYR A 209 -6.87 17.56 13.13
C TYR A 209 -5.86 18.58 12.61
N ASP A 210 -4.81 18.15 11.90
CA ASP A 210 -3.79 19.05 11.34
C ASP A 210 -4.08 19.31 9.85
N THR A 211 -4.84 20.37 9.58
CA THR A 211 -5.21 20.79 8.22
C THR A 211 -3.98 21.15 7.38
N GLU A 212 -2.91 21.70 7.98
CA GLU A 212 -1.67 22.02 7.24
C GLU A 212 -0.97 20.75 6.78
N LEU A 213 -0.95 19.70 7.63
CA LEU A 213 -0.46 18.37 7.27
C LEU A 213 -1.27 17.79 6.10
N GLN A 214 -2.60 17.89 6.15
CA GLN A 214 -3.48 17.39 5.10
C GLN A 214 -3.22 18.08 3.76
N ILE A 215 -3.12 19.42 3.75
CA ILE A 215 -2.81 20.22 2.55
C ILE A 215 -1.46 19.81 1.98
N ARG A 216 -0.40 19.78 2.80
CA ARG A 216 0.94 19.41 2.38
C ARG A 216 0.99 18.01 1.77
N ASN A 217 0.32 17.05 2.41
CA ASN A 217 0.25 15.67 1.91
C ASN A 217 -0.51 15.60 0.57
N TYR A 218 -1.61 16.34 0.45
CA TYR A 218 -2.39 16.40 -0.78
C TYR A 218 -1.58 16.98 -1.95
N GLU A 219 -0.91 18.12 -1.76
CA GLU A 219 -0.10 18.78 -2.79
C GLU A 219 1.08 17.92 -3.23
N LYS A 220 1.81 17.36 -2.27
CA LYS A 220 2.91 16.44 -2.57
C LYS A 220 2.41 15.17 -3.25
N GLY A 221 1.24 14.68 -2.87
CA GLY A 221 0.59 13.52 -3.47
C GLY A 221 0.27 13.72 -4.97
N ILE A 222 -0.04 14.94 -5.42
CA ILE A 222 -0.19 15.26 -6.85
C ILE A 222 1.10 14.91 -7.60
N THR A 223 2.22 15.44 -7.15
CA THR A 223 3.52 15.22 -7.79
C THR A 223 3.92 13.73 -7.78
N VAL A 224 3.66 13.01 -6.68
CA VAL A 224 3.96 11.58 -6.58
C VAL A 224 3.10 10.77 -7.56
N VAL A 225 1.80 11.08 -7.68
CA VAL A 225 0.92 10.39 -8.62
C VAL A 225 1.35 10.66 -10.06
N GLU A 226 1.64 11.90 -10.41
CA GLU A 226 2.10 12.26 -11.76
C GLU A 226 3.40 11.54 -12.14
N ASN A 227 4.35 11.42 -11.20
CA ASN A 227 5.65 10.82 -11.49
C ASN A 227 5.64 9.28 -11.44
N ASN A 228 4.84 8.66 -10.54
CA ASN A 228 4.96 7.24 -10.24
C ASN A 228 3.75 6.41 -10.68
N HIS A 229 2.54 7.01 -10.74
CA HIS A 229 1.31 6.23 -10.86
C HIS A 229 0.44 6.60 -12.08
N ARG A 230 1.02 7.33 -13.05
CA ARG A 230 0.40 7.61 -14.35
C ARG A 230 0.85 6.61 -15.39
N LEU A 231 -0.09 6.21 -16.26
CA LEU A 231 0.14 5.22 -17.31
C LEU A 231 1.26 5.65 -18.26
N GLU A 232 1.30 6.93 -18.62
CA GLU A 232 2.27 7.48 -19.55
C GLU A 232 3.71 7.27 -19.07
N ASN A 233 3.98 7.51 -17.78
CA ASN A 233 5.30 7.31 -17.21
C ASN A 233 5.69 5.83 -17.14
N SER A 234 4.74 4.97 -16.74
CA SER A 234 4.94 3.53 -16.69
C SER A 234 5.21 2.96 -18.08
N THR A 235 4.47 3.40 -19.09
CA THR A 235 4.65 3.01 -20.49
C THR A 235 6.00 3.47 -21.01
N GLY A 236 6.41 4.72 -20.77
CA GLY A 236 7.70 5.25 -21.22
C GLY A 236 8.89 4.47 -20.65
N ILE A 237 8.85 4.10 -19.37
CA ILE A 237 9.90 3.27 -18.74
C ILE A 237 9.89 1.86 -19.37
N PHE A 238 8.71 1.25 -19.51
CA PHE A 238 8.56 -0.08 -20.10
C PHE A 238 9.13 -0.10 -21.53
N GLU A 239 8.74 0.84 -22.39
CA GLU A 239 9.22 0.96 -23.76
C GLU A 239 10.73 1.18 -23.82
N SER A 240 11.31 1.99 -22.93
CA SER A 240 12.75 2.20 -22.89
C SER A 240 13.52 0.91 -22.57
N VAL A 241 12.98 0.06 -21.69
CA VAL A 241 13.57 -1.24 -21.36
C VAL A 241 13.47 -2.20 -22.55
N VAL A 242 12.30 -2.29 -23.19
CA VAL A 242 12.08 -3.17 -24.34
C VAL A 242 12.97 -2.76 -25.53
N ASN A 243 13.01 -1.45 -25.85
CA ASN A 243 13.83 -0.93 -26.95
C ASN A 243 15.33 -1.13 -26.69
N GLY A 244 15.78 -1.00 -25.43
CA GLY A 244 17.17 -1.29 -25.06
C GLY A 244 17.57 -2.75 -25.30
N VAL A 245 16.65 -3.70 -25.06
CA VAL A 245 16.89 -5.12 -25.31
C VAL A 245 16.82 -5.43 -26.80
N CYS A 246 15.88 -4.85 -27.54
CA CYS A 246 15.68 -5.11 -28.97
C CYS A 246 16.73 -4.40 -29.86
N GLY A 247 17.26 -3.27 -29.41
CA GLY A 247 18.29 -2.51 -30.14
C GLY A 247 19.67 -3.15 -30.11
N ASP A 248 19.90 -4.10 -29.21
CA ASP A 248 21.14 -4.88 -29.05
C ASP A 248 21.10 -6.26 -29.83
N LEU A 249 20.00 -6.57 -30.55
CA LEU A 249 19.82 -7.72 -31.38
C LEU A 249 20.06 -7.37 -32.87
#